data_4ac0088702c05bf65eb608c1f185a6fc
#
_entry.id   4ac0088702c05bf65eb608c1f185a6fc
#
_cell.length_a   1.000
_cell.length_b   1.000
_cell.length_c   1.000
_cell.angle_alpha   90.00
_cell.angle_beta   90.00
_cell.angle_gamma   90.00
#
_symmetry.space_group_name_H-M   'P 1'
#
loop_
_entity.id
_entity.type
_entity.pdbx_description
1 polymer ?
#
loop_
_entity_poly.entity_id
_entity_poly.type
_entity_poly.pdbx_seq_one_letter_code
_entity_poly.pdbx_strand_id
1 'polypeptide(L)'
;MPRFIYKPNQDVDEYLIFSTIVDRPVSPVLTRQQMFERITLEGYGGRYNFAHTAEQAEASLNRADANGTSELVPLGREPYPLWDEEHLLHNLPAPFGIRWCAHRDLAALTRALEAGDTHRIGLITEEITND
;
A
#
# COMPACT_ATOMS: atom_id res chain seq x y z
N MET A 1 9.60 -2.62 -9.94
CA MET A 1 9.47 -3.37 -8.67
C MET A 1 8.00 -3.56 -8.35
N PRO A 2 7.54 -4.80 -8.12
CA PRO A 2 6.12 -5.07 -7.89
C PRO A 2 5.64 -4.72 -6.49
N ARG A 3 6.55 -4.35 -5.59
CA ARG A 3 6.20 -3.95 -4.22
C ARG A 3 6.71 -2.56 -3.92
N PHE A 4 5.91 -1.78 -3.20
CA PHE A 4 6.27 -0.44 -2.78
C PHE A 4 5.45 -0.05 -1.55
N ILE A 5 5.82 1.07 -0.93
CA ILE A 5 5.12 1.59 0.23
C ILE A 5 3.91 2.41 -0.23
N TYR A 6 2.77 2.19 0.41
CA TYR A 6 1.66 3.14 0.38
C TYR A 6 1.51 3.81 1.74
N LYS A 7 1.23 5.10 1.71
CA LYS A 7 0.79 5.88 2.87
C LYS A 7 -0.67 6.24 2.64
N PRO A 8 -1.62 5.59 3.34
CA PRO A 8 -3.04 5.77 3.04
C PRO A 8 -3.56 7.19 3.28
N ASN A 9 -3.07 7.87 4.31
CA ASN A 9 -3.53 9.21 4.67
C ASN A 9 -2.36 10.15 4.89
N GLN A 10 -2.47 11.37 4.37
CA GLN A 10 -1.38 12.34 4.41
C GLN A 10 -0.95 12.71 5.83
N ASP A 11 -1.90 12.84 6.76
CA ASP A 11 -1.67 13.35 8.10
C ASP A 11 -1.58 12.25 9.17
N VAL A 12 -1.52 10.99 8.78
CA VAL A 12 -1.49 9.86 9.70
C VAL A 12 -0.21 9.07 9.51
N ASP A 13 0.45 8.72 10.64
CA ASP A 13 1.68 7.93 10.63
C ASP A 13 1.34 6.44 10.45
N GLU A 14 0.87 6.12 9.25
CA GLU A 14 0.50 4.76 8.86
C GLU A 14 1.02 4.47 7.46
N TYR A 15 1.76 3.37 7.32
CA TYR A 15 2.39 2.93 6.07
C TYR A 15 2.18 1.43 5.91
N LEU A 16 2.08 0.98 4.68
CA LEU A 16 2.00 -0.45 4.38
C LEU A 16 2.74 -0.76 3.08
N ILE A 17 3.11 -2.04 2.90
CA ILE A 17 3.70 -2.52 1.66
C ILE A 17 2.59 -3.15 0.81
N PHE A 18 2.51 -2.70 -0.43
CA PHE A 18 1.53 -3.19 -1.41
C PHE A 18 2.25 -3.98 -2.50
N SER A 19 1.63 -5.05 -2.99
CA SER A 19 2.15 -5.84 -4.10
C SER A 19 1.21 -5.78 -5.29
N THR A 20 1.73 -5.37 -6.44
CA THR A 20 0.97 -5.39 -7.70
C THR A 20 0.87 -6.77 -8.32
N ILE A 21 1.64 -7.74 -7.83
CA ILE A 21 1.52 -9.13 -8.29
C ILE A 21 0.24 -9.75 -7.75
N VAL A 22 -0.05 -9.55 -6.46
CA VAL A 22 -1.25 -10.10 -5.83
C VAL A 22 -2.35 -9.05 -5.61
N ASP A 23 -2.10 -7.80 -5.99
CA ASP A 23 -3.03 -6.67 -5.90
C ASP A 23 -3.65 -6.51 -4.51
N ARG A 24 -2.80 -6.51 -3.49
CA ARG A 24 -3.24 -6.31 -2.10
C ARG A 24 -2.06 -5.95 -1.19
N PRO A 25 -2.35 -5.42 0.01
CA PRO A 25 -1.31 -5.22 1.02
C PRO A 25 -0.65 -6.53 1.42
N VAL A 26 0.67 -6.51 1.58
CA VAL A 26 1.48 -7.68 1.97
C VAL A 26 2.26 -7.44 3.25
N SER A 27 1.97 -6.35 3.96
CA SER A 27 2.50 -6.08 5.30
C SER A 27 1.38 -5.60 6.21
N PRO A 28 1.56 -5.65 7.54
CA PRO A 28 0.65 -4.95 8.44
C PRO A 28 0.81 -3.43 8.28
N VAL A 29 -0.10 -2.67 8.91
CA VAL A 29 0.03 -1.22 9.00
C VAL A 29 1.14 -0.90 9.98
N LEU A 30 2.12 -0.12 9.55
CA LEU A 30 3.33 0.22 10.32
C LEU A 30 3.46 1.73 10.46
N THR A 31 4.12 2.17 11.53
CA THR A 31 4.56 3.56 11.64
C THR A 31 5.75 3.80 10.70
N ARG A 32 6.08 5.08 10.48
CA ARG A 32 7.26 5.43 9.65
C ARG A 32 8.53 4.79 10.20
N GLN A 33 8.71 4.83 11.51
CA GLN A 33 9.88 4.22 12.16
C GLN A 33 9.91 2.70 11.97
N GLN A 34 8.78 2.03 12.16
CA GLN A 34 8.68 0.59 11.95
C GLN A 34 8.94 0.22 10.49
N MET A 35 8.43 1.01 9.56
CA MET A 35 8.66 0.79 8.14
C MET A 35 10.13 0.98 7.78
N PHE A 36 10.76 2.03 8.30
CA PHE A 36 12.20 2.26 8.11
C PHE A 36 13.02 1.07 8.60
N GLU A 37 12.74 0.59 9.80
CA GLU A 37 13.45 -0.57 10.37
C GLU A 37 13.23 -1.82 9.51
N ARG A 38 12.02 -2.04 9.05
CA ARG A 38 11.67 -3.21 8.24
C ARG A 38 12.40 -3.19 6.89
N ILE A 39 12.35 -2.08 6.16
CA ILE A 39 12.94 -2.03 4.82
C ILE A 39 14.46 -1.96 4.83
N THR A 40 15.07 -1.48 5.91
CA THR A 40 16.52 -1.56 6.07
C THR A 40 16.98 -2.97 6.47
N LEU A 41 16.09 -3.76 7.07
CA LEU A 41 16.41 -5.14 7.45
C LEU A 41 16.20 -6.13 6.29
N GLU A 42 15.08 -6.01 5.57
CA GLU A 42 14.67 -7.02 4.58
C GLU A 42 14.09 -6.47 3.28
N GLY A 43 14.15 -5.16 3.07
CA GLY A 43 13.52 -4.52 1.92
C GLY A 43 11.99 -4.61 1.99
N TYR A 44 11.35 -4.62 0.82
CA TYR A 44 9.88 -4.73 0.77
C TYR A 44 9.39 -6.18 0.96
N GLY A 45 10.31 -7.09 1.24
CA GLY A 45 9.99 -8.51 1.33
C GLY A 45 9.84 -9.16 -0.05
N GLY A 46 9.64 -10.47 -0.05
CA GLY A 46 9.54 -11.21 -1.28
C GLY A 46 10.90 -11.62 -1.85
N ARG A 47 10.84 -12.41 -2.92
CA ARG A 47 12.00 -13.18 -3.41
C ARG A 47 13.14 -12.31 -3.96
N TYR A 48 12.81 -11.18 -4.58
CA TYR A 48 13.78 -10.36 -5.30
C TYR A 48 13.93 -8.96 -4.70
N ASN A 49 13.50 -8.78 -3.47
CA ASN A 49 13.65 -7.50 -2.78
C ASN A 49 14.80 -7.59 -1.78
N PHE A 50 15.70 -6.62 -1.85
CA PHE A 50 16.89 -6.58 -1.02
C PHE A 50 16.74 -5.51 0.05
N ALA A 51 17.45 -5.71 1.17
CA ALA A 51 17.49 -4.71 2.23
C ALA A 51 17.93 -3.35 1.68
N HIS A 52 17.23 -2.30 2.09
CA HIS A 52 17.58 -0.93 1.68
C HIS A 52 18.70 -0.39 2.55
N THR A 53 19.55 0.48 1.99
CA THR A 53 20.41 1.32 2.81
C THR A 53 19.53 2.34 3.53
N ALA A 54 20.09 2.97 4.59
CA ALA A 54 19.37 4.03 5.31
C ALA A 54 18.95 5.17 4.36
N GLU A 55 19.82 5.53 3.41
CA GLU A 55 19.50 6.57 2.42
C GLU A 55 18.37 6.17 1.49
N GLN A 56 18.37 4.92 1.01
CA GLN A 56 17.31 4.39 0.16
C GLN A 56 15.97 4.34 0.91
N ALA A 57 15.98 3.89 2.16
CA ALA A 57 14.79 3.83 2.99
C ALA A 57 14.20 5.23 3.22
N GLU A 58 15.04 6.20 3.55
CA GLU A 58 14.61 7.58 3.74
C GLU A 58 14.02 8.16 2.46
N ALA A 59 14.66 7.92 1.32
CA ALA A 59 14.15 8.41 0.03
C ALA A 59 12.79 7.78 -0.30
N SER A 60 12.60 6.49 -0.05
CA SER A 60 11.33 5.81 -0.27
C SER A 60 10.22 6.37 0.60
N LEU A 61 10.51 6.58 1.89
CA LEU A 61 9.54 7.14 2.83
C LEU A 61 9.21 8.59 2.51
N ASN A 62 10.19 9.37 2.06
CA ASN A 62 9.95 10.76 1.64
C ASN A 62 9.04 10.81 0.41
N ARG A 63 9.19 9.89 -0.54
CA ARG A 63 8.27 9.80 -1.68
C ARG A 63 6.86 9.42 -1.24
N ALA A 64 6.73 8.47 -0.31
CA ALA A 64 5.43 8.09 0.23
C ALA A 64 4.78 9.27 0.98
N ASP A 65 5.56 10.05 1.73
CA ASP A 65 5.07 11.24 2.42
C ASP A 65 4.60 12.32 1.46
N ALA A 66 5.26 12.45 0.31
CA ALA A 66 4.92 13.48 -0.68
C ALA A 66 3.75 13.08 -1.59
N ASN A 67 3.62 11.79 -1.92
CA ASN A 67 2.73 11.33 -2.99
C ASN A 67 1.72 10.26 -2.56
N GLY A 68 1.83 9.72 -1.37
CA GLY A 68 1.03 8.56 -0.93
C GLY A 68 1.61 7.22 -1.36
N THR A 69 2.69 7.22 -2.13
CA THR A 69 3.38 6.00 -2.60
C THR A 69 4.87 6.25 -2.74
N SER A 70 5.69 5.23 -2.49
CA SER A 70 7.12 5.28 -2.75
C SER A 70 7.46 4.95 -4.20
N GLU A 71 6.45 4.68 -5.01
CA GLU A 71 6.62 4.33 -6.42
C GLU A 71 7.33 5.44 -7.18
N LEU A 72 8.32 5.07 -8.00
CA LEU A 72 8.97 6.01 -8.91
C LEU A 72 8.09 6.20 -10.13
N VAL A 73 7.84 7.46 -10.48
CA VAL A 73 7.08 7.75 -11.69
C VAL A 73 7.96 7.53 -12.92
N PRO A 74 7.39 7.09 -14.04
CA PRO A 74 8.12 7.00 -15.28
C PRO A 74 8.71 8.34 -15.70
N LEU A 75 9.83 8.29 -16.38
CA LEU A 75 10.50 9.48 -16.88
C LEU A 75 9.54 10.35 -17.70
N GLY A 76 9.50 11.65 -17.40
CA GLY A 76 8.65 12.60 -18.11
C GLY A 76 7.23 12.73 -17.53
N ARG A 77 6.90 11.99 -16.47
CA ARG A 77 5.61 12.12 -15.81
C ARG A 77 5.78 12.81 -14.46
N GLU A 78 4.88 13.71 -14.16
CA GLU A 78 4.86 14.34 -12.84
C GLU A 78 4.28 13.36 -11.82
N PRO A 79 4.85 13.30 -10.61
CA PRO A 79 4.25 12.54 -9.53
C PRO A 79 2.91 13.17 -9.13
N TYR A 80 1.95 12.34 -8.81
CA TYR A 80 0.64 12.81 -8.34
C TYR A 80 0.33 12.17 -7.01
N PRO A 81 -0.24 12.92 -6.06
CA PRO A 81 -0.62 12.35 -4.79
C PRO A 81 -1.84 11.43 -4.92
N LEU A 82 -1.79 10.31 -4.18
CA LEU A 82 -2.85 9.30 -4.21
C LEU A 82 -3.92 9.49 -3.13
N TRP A 83 -3.84 10.58 -2.36
CA TRP A 83 -4.67 10.70 -1.16
C TRP A 83 -6.15 10.94 -1.42
N ASP A 84 -6.48 11.62 -2.48
CA ASP A 84 -7.88 12.00 -2.67
C ASP A 84 -8.68 10.84 -3.23
N GLU A 85 -9.07 10.82 -4.43
CA GLU A 85 -10.09 9.88 -4.92
C GLU A 85 -9.52 8.66 -5.64
N GLU A 86 -8.23 8.38 -5.46
CA GLU A 86 -7.65 7.23 -6.14
C GLU A 86 -8.20 5.92 -5.58
N HIS A 87 -8.76 5.12 -6.48
CA HIS A 87 -9.25 3.79 -6.18
C HIS A 87 -8.33 2.74 -6.78
N LEU A 88 -7.99 1.74 -5.98
CA LEU A 88 -7.06 0.70 -6.35
C LEU A 88 -7.75 -0.64 -6.40
N LEU A 89 -7.35 -1.48 -7.36
CA LEU A 89 -7.81 -2.85 -7.45
C LEU A 89 -7.15 -3.71 -6.38
N HIS A 90 -7.97 -4.54 -5.75
CA HIS A 90 -7.50 -5.48 -4.74
C HIS A 90 -8.03 -6.88 -5.06
N ASN A 91 -7.16 -7.86 -4.98
CA ASN A 91 -7.54 -9.26 -5.06
C ASN A 91 -7.71 -9.79 -3.64
N LEU A 92 -8.95 -9.89 -3.21
CA LEU A 92 -9.31 -10.23 -1.84
C LEU A 92 -9.63 -11.73 -1.71
N PRO A 93 -9.51 -12.31 -0.50
CA PRO A 93 -9.90 -13.69 -0.29
C PRO A 93 -11.40 -13.89 -0.52
N ALA A 94 -11.79 -15.15 -0.85
CA ALA A 94 -13.18 -15.50 -1.04
C ALA A 94 -14.02 -15.06 0.18
N PRO A 95 -15.26 -14.59 -0.01
CA PRO A 95 -16.02 -14.60 -1.25
C PRO A 95 -15.86 -13.37 -2.15
N PHE A 96 -14.96 -12.45 -1.84
CA PHE A 96 -14.94 -11.13 -2.47
C PHE A 96 -14.30 -11.09 -3.86
N GLY A 97 -13.15 -11.75 -4.05
CA GLY A 97 -12.43 -11.65 -5.32
C GLY A 97 -11.87 -10.24 -5.56
N ILE A 98 -11.94 -9.76 -6.80
CA ILE A 98 -11.37 -8.47 -7.19
C ILE A 98 -12.37 -7.35 -6.90
N ARG A 99 -11.95 -6.37 -6.12
CA ARG A 99 -12.78 -5.22 -5.72
C ARG A 99 -11.97 -3.93 -5.73
N TRP A 100 -12.66 -2.80 -5.82
CA TRP A 100 -12.04 -1.48 -5.68
C TRP A 100 -11.98 -1.06 -4.22
N CYS A 101 -10.87 -0.44 -3.84
CA CYS A 101 -10.74 0.19 -2.52
C CYS A 101 -10.09 1.56 -2.69
N ALA A 102 -10.64 2.58 -2.04
CA ALA A 102 -10.03 3.89 -2.03
C ALA A 102 -8.68 3.85 -1.32
N HIS A 103 -7.71 4.59 -1.84
CA HIS A 103 -6.36 4.64 -1.25
C HIS A 103 -6.41 4.98 0.25
N ARG A 104 -7.23 5.96 0.63
CA ARG A 104 -7.38 6.39 2.03
C ARG A 104 -7.91 5.30 2.96
N ASP A 105 -8.53 4.26 2.44
CA ASP A 105 -9.11 3.17 3.22
C ASP A 105 -8.18 1.95 3.33
N LEU A 106 -6.98 2.03 2.78
CA LEU A 106 -6.02 0.91 2.76
C LEU A 106 -5.62 0.43 4.16
N ALA A 107 -5.45 1.33 5.11
CA ALA A 107 -5.11 0.95 6.49
C ALA A 107 -6.27 0.15 7.12
N ALA A 108 -7.49 0.61 6.95
CA ALA A 108 -8.68 -0.08 7.44
C ALA A 108 -8.84 -1.45 6.76
N LEU A 109 -8.61 -1.52 5.45
CA LEU A 109 -8.67 -2.79 4.71
C LEU A 109 -7.62 -3.77 5.22
N THR A 110 -6.38 -3.31 5.41
CA THR A 110 -5.30 -4.15 5.90
C THR A 110 -5.63 -4.75 7.27
N ARG A 111 -6.15 -3.94 8.17
CA ARG A 111 -6.58 -4.40 9.51
C ARG A 111 -7.75 -5.38 9.45
N ALA A 112 -8.71 -5.12 8.56
CA ALA A 112 -9.85 -6.02 8.38
C ALA A 112 -9.41 -7.38 7.81
N LEU A 113 -8.46 -7.38 6.86
CA LEU A 113 -7.89 -8.61 6.32
C LEU A 113 -7.16 -9.42 7.39
N GLU A 114 -6.36 -8.77 8.23
CA GLU A 114 -5.66 -9.44 9.33
C GLU A 114 -6.61 -10.05 10.34
N ALA A 115 -7.71 -9.35 10.63
CA ALA A 115 -8.72 -9.80 11.58
C ALA A 115 -9.70 -10.82 11.00
N GLY A 116 -9.71 -11.02 9.68
CA GLY A 116 -10.72 -11.84 9.02
C GLY A 116 -12.12 -11.26 9.09
N ASP A 117 -12.23 -9.93 9.20
CA ASP A 117 -13.51 -9.22 9.34
C ASP A 117 -14.16 -9.01 7.95
N THR A 118 -14.87 -10.04 7.50
CA THR A 118 -15.49 -10.03 6.18
C THR A 118 -16.56 -8.96 6.03
N HIS A 119 -17.28 -8.65 7.12
CA HIS A 119 -18.30 -7.60 7.08
C HIS A 119 -17.67 -6.25 6.78
N ARG A 120 -16.58 -5.91 7.46
CA ARG A 120 -15.88 -4.65 7.26
C ARG A 120 -15.23 -4.57 5.88
N ILE A 121 -14.65 -5.68 5.40
CA ILE A 121 -14.08 -5.74 4.04
C ILE A 121 -15.15 -5.35 3.01
N GLY A 122 -16.35 -5.90 3.13
CA GLY A 122 -17.45 -5.58 2.22
C GLY A 122 -17.88 -4.13 2.29
N LEU A 123 -17.80 -3.48 3.47
CA LEU A 123 -18.19 -2.09 3.64
C LEU A 123 -17.20 -1.09 3.04
N ILE A 124 -15.91 -1.40 3.05
CA ILE A 124 -14.87 -0.47 2.61
C ILE A 124 -14.35 -0.75 1.20
N THR A 125 -14.90 -1.75 0.53
CA THR A 125 -14.55 -2.08 -0.85
C THR A 125 -15.80 -2.06 -1.73
N GLU A 126 -15.60 -1.91 -3.04
CA GLU A 126 -16.69 -1.83 -4.01
C GLU A 126 -16.54 -2.90 -5.08
N GLU A 127 -17.67 -3.49 -5.49
CA GLU A 127 -17.69 -4.42 -6.59
C GLU A 127 -17.33 -3.74 -7.91
N ILE A 128 -16.65 -4.49 -8.77
CA ILE A 128 -16.41 -4.03 -10.13
C ILE A 128 -17.67 -4.31 -10.93
N THR A 129 -18.25 -3.25 -11.48
CA THR A 129 -19.45 -3.36 -12.34
C THR A 129 -19.04 -3.20 -13.79
N ASN A 130 -19.57 -4.05 -14.65
CA ASN A 130 -19.35 -4.01 -16.09
C ASN A 130 -20.55 -3.38 -16.79
N ASP A 131 -20.83 -2.16 -16.47
CA ASP A 131 -21.93 -1.43 -17.13
C ASP A 131 -21.45 -0.71 -18.39
#